data_af5e3f321db7400dcfcba4aa29608c27
#
_entry.id   af5e3f321db7400dcfcba4aa29608c27
#
_cell.length_a   1.000
_cell.length_b   1.000
_cell.length_c   1.000
_cell.angle_alpha   90.00
_cell.angle_beta   90.00
_cell.angle_gamma   90.00
#
_symmetry.space_group_name_H-M   'P 1'
#
loop_
_entity.id
_entity.type
_entity.pdbx_description
1 polymer ?
#
loop_
_entity_poly.entity_id
_entity_poly.type
_entity_poly.pdbx_seq_one_letter_code
_entity_poly.pdbx_strand_id
1 'polypeptide(L)'
;MSDAPHTGLRERKKAATREALHETALRLFAERGYRATTVADIAEAAGVSERTFFRYFRSKEDVALQDVSRLLPQLGEAIQGRPPSEPPLRALLNAFLAVAESAEAPQLALLYSGPPMSWFTPPGRSGARVLTTLESAVASALLSRPGDPAEAEDARRFRVLVAAAAGLAAFRSALIRFHELGGVEALPVSRFVALVRDAFGLLEDGCRDPSQQ
;
A
#
# COMPACT_ATOMS: atom_id res chain seq x y z
N MET A 1 9.45 22.13 -40.66
CA MET A 1 9.98 20.83 -40.21
C MET A 1 10.86 21.07 -39.00
N SER A 2 10.67 20.36 -37.94
CA SER A 2 11.36 20.35 -36.61
C SER A 2 10.63 21.09 -35.47
N ASP A 3 9.65 20.38 -34.88
CA ASP A 3 9.06 20.78 -33.61
C ASP A 3 9.03 19.59 -32.59
N ALA A 4 10.18 18.94 -32.40
CA ALA A 4 10.29 17.75 -31.58
C ALA A 4 11.14 17.83 -30.30
N PRO A 5 11.89 18.90 -29.92
CA PRO A 5 12.69 18.90 -28.69
C PRO A 5 12.00 19.51 -27.47
N HIS A 6 10.97 20.33 -27.63
CA HIS A 6 10.39 21.10 -26.50
C HIS A 6 9.42 20.30 -25.62
N THR A 7 8.75 19.29 -26.16
CA THR A 7 7.80 18.45 -25.42
C THR A 7 8.54 17.57 -24.40
N GLY A 8 9.67 16.98 -24.77
CA GLY A 8 10.47 16.13 -23.89
C GLY A 8 11.10 16.87 -22.70
N LEU A 9 11.52 18.13 -22.87
CA LEU A 9 12.12 18.92 -21.79
C LEU A 9 11.07 19.38 -20.77
N ARG A 10 9.88 19.74 -21.23
CA ARG A 10 8.74 20.09 -20.35
C ARG A 10 8.28 18.90 -19.52
N GLU A 11 8.14 17.73 -20.13
CA GLU A 11 7.73 16.51 -19.40
C GLU A 11 8.81 16.07 -18.41
N ARG A 12 10.10 16.15 -18.77
CA ARG A 12 11.20 15.87 -17.83
C ARG A 12 11.20 16.82 -16.63
N LYS A 13 11.02 18.14 -16.84
CA LYS A 13 10.91 19.11 -15.76
C LYS A 13 9.70 18.87 -14.87
N LYS A 14 8.57 18.46 -15.46
CA LYS A 14 7.34 18.12 -14.74
C LYS A 14 7.56 16.88 -13.87
N ALA A 15 8.16 15.83 -14.42
CA ALA A 15 8.50 14.63 -13.68
C ALA A 15 9.49 14.91 -12.54
N ALA A 16 10.56 15.68 -12.80
CA ALA A 16 11.54 16.07 -11.79
C ALA A 16 10.92 16.86 -10.63
N THR A 17 10.03 17.82 -10.93
CA THR A 17 9.34 18.61 -9.89
C THR A 17 8.41 17.72 -9.07
N ARG A 18 7.70 16.79 -9.72
CA ARG A 18 6.82 15.84 -9.02
C ARG A 18 7.64 14.94 -8.08
N GLU A 19 8.77 14.44 -8.54
CA GLU A 19 9.67 13.59 -7.74
C GLU A 19 10.26 14.37 -6.56
N ALA A 20 10.74 15.59 -6.77
CA ALA A 20 11.27 16.43 -5.69
C ALA A 20 10.22 16.72 -4.60
N LEU A 21 8.96 17.00 -4.99
CA LEU A 21 7.86 17.15 -4.05
C LEU A 21 7.57 15.87 -3.27
N HIS A 22 7.61 14.74 -3.95
CA HIS A 22 7.39 13.41 -3.35
C HIS A 22 8.50 13.09 -2.33
N GLU A 23 9.77 13.15 -2.71
CA GLU A 23 10.93 12.90 -1.83
C GLU A 23 10.92 13.83 -0.61
N THR A 24 10.62 15.13 -0.83
CA THR A 24 10.53 16.11 0.25
C THR A 24 9.43 15.76 1.23
N ALA A 25 8.25 15.35 0.74
CA ALA A 25 7.15 14.95 1.59
C ALA A 25 7.48 13.71 2.41
N LEU A 26 8.09 12.67 1.80
CA LEU A 26 8.51 11.46 2.50
C LEU A 26 9.50 11.76 3.62
N ARG A 27 10.49 12.61 3.35
CA ARG A 27 11.45 13.03 4.35
C ARG A 27 10.77 13.75 5.52
N LEU A 28 9.88 14.69 5.25
CA LEU A 28 9.12 15.39 6.30
C LEU A 28 8.19 14.47 7.08
N PHE A 29 7.56 13.50 6.43
CA PHE A 29 6.74 12.48 7.10
C PHE A 29 7.59 11.60 8.03
N ALA A 30 8.80 11.25 7.63
CA ALA A 30 9.72 10.50 8.48
C ALA A 30 10.28 11.32 9.66
N GLU A 31 10.57 12.62 9.45
CA GLU A 31 11.16 13.50 10.46
C GLU A 31 10.14 14.00 11.50
N ARG A 32 8.92 14.35 11.07
CA ARG A 32 7.93 15.08 11.87
C ARG A 32 6.62 14.30 12.06
N GLY A 33 6.50 13.16 11.41
CA GLY A 33 5.25 12.40 11.33
C GLY A 33 4.30 12.95 10.26
N TYR A 34 3.48 12.07 9.70
CA TYR A 34 2.50 12.40 8.66
C TYR A 34 1.48 13.44 9.10
N ARG A 35 0.97 13.33 10.35
CA ARG A 35 -0.09 14.22 10.87
C ARG A 35 0.39 15.66 11.04
N ALA A 36 1.61 15.84 11.52
CA ALA A 36 2.18 17.15 11.78
C ALA A 36 2.66 17.87 10.51
N THR A 37 2.87 17.15 9.40
CA THR A 37 3.33 17.71 8.13
C THR A 37 2.16 18.28 7.33
N THR A 38 2.24 19.53 6.93
CA THR A 38 1.23 20.23 6.08
C THR A 38 1.67 20.30 4.62
N VAL A 39 0.73 20.62 3.71
CA VAL A 39 1.06 20.91 2.31
C VAL A 39 1.97 22.14 2.20
N ALA A 40 1.76 23.14 3.07
CA ALA A 40 2.61 24.34 3.14
C ALA A 40 4.06 23.96 3.46
N ASP A 41 4.29 23.11 4.48
CA ASP A 41 5.63 22.64 4.84
C ASP A 41 6.33 21.92 3.68
N ILE A 42 5.57 21.06 2.97
CA ILE A 42 6.11 20.32 1.81
C ILE A 42 6.48 21.26 0.68
N ALA A 43 5.60 22.22 0.37
CA ALA A 43 5.82 23.19 -0.71
C ALA A 43 7.03 24.08 -0.40
N GLU A 44 7.11 24.62 0.83
CA GLU A 44 8.22 25.44 1.30
C GLU A 44 9.54 24.69 1.24
N ALA A 45 9.60 23.48 1.80
CA ALA A 45 10.81 22.67 1.81
C ALA A 45 11.25 22.21 0.41
N ALA A 46 10.33 22.09 -0.54
CA ALA A 46 10.60 21.80 -1.96
C ALA A 46 10.92 23.07 -2.78
N GLY A 47 10.88 24.26 -2.19
CA GLY A 47 11.16 25.53 -2.88
C GLY A 47 10.09 25.91 -3.90
N VAL A 48 8.82 25.53 -3.69
CA VAL A 48 7.71 25.83 -4.59
C VAL A 48 6.52 26.45 -3.82
N SER A 49 5.56 27.02 -4.56
CA SER A 49 4.31 27.47 -3.94
C SER A 49 3.34 26.30 -3.72
N GLU A 50 2.41 26.43 -2.76
CA GLU A 50 1.30 25.47 -2.57
C GLU A 50 0.47 25.29 -3.86
N ARG A 51 0.27 26.38 -4.64
CA ARG A 51 -0.39 26.30 -5.96
C ARG A 51 0.39 25.38 -6.90
N THR A 52 1.73 25.38 -6.81
CA THR A 52 2.58 24.47 -7.58
C THR A 52 2.44 23.05 -7.08
N PHE A 53 2.39 22.82 -5.78
CA PHE A 53 2.09 21.50 -5.20
C PHE A 53 0.75 20.94 -5.75
N PHE A 54 -0.34 21.72 -5.65
CA PHE A 54 -1.67 21.30 -6.10
C PHE A 54 -1.80 21.07 -7.62
N ARG A 55 -0.82 21.50 -8.40
CA ARG A 55 -0.73 21.15 -9.82
C ARG A 55 -0.27 19.70 -10.03
N TYR A 56 0.46 19.11 -9.07
CA TYR A 56 1.03 17.75 -9.15
C TYR A 56 0.29 16.74 -8.27
N PHE A 57 -0.19 17.16 -7.12
CA PHE A 57 -0.86 16.34 -6.12
C PHE A 57 -2.12 17.05 -5.62
N ARG A 58 -3.19 16.30 -5.42
CA ARG A 58 -4.47 16.85 -4.92
C ARG A 58 -4.45 17.11 -3.44
N SER A 59 -3.59 16.40 -2.70
CA SER A 59 -3.44 16.49 -1.25
C SER A 59 -2.13 15.81 -0.82
N LYS A 60 -1.74 15.93 0.44
CA LYS A 60 -0.59 15.19 0.99
C LYS A 60 -0.81 13.67 0.99
N GLU A 61 -2.06 13.29 1.06
CA GLU A 61 -2.50 11.91 0.90
C GLU A 61 -2.12 11.35 -0.48
N ASP A 62 -2.36 12.12 -1.52
CA ASP A 62 -2.06 11.73 -2.90
C ASP A 62 -0.56 11.47 -3.10
N VAL A 63 0.29 12.21 -2.37
CA VAL A 63 1.74 11.97 -2.34
C VAL A 63 2.05 10.62 -1.72
N ALA A 64 1.49 10.34 -0.55
CA ALA A 64 1.74 9.09 0.16
C ALA A 64 1.20 7.86 -0.61
N LEU A 65 0.07 8.00 -1.33
CA LEU A 65 -0.48 6.94 -2.19
C LEU A 65 0.43 6.56 -3.36
N GLN A 66 1.26 7.48 -3.81
CA GLN A 66 2.22 7.18 -4.88
C GLN A 66 3.19 6.08 -4.45
N ASP A 67 3.62 6.08 -3.19
CA ASP A 67 4.51 5.03 -2.65
C ASP A 67 3.82 3.69 -2.50
N VAL A 68 2.59 3.68 -2.02
CA VAL A 68 1.80 2.44 -1.98
C VAL A 68 1.71 1.83 -3.39
N SER A 69 1.50 2.67 -4.41
CA SER A 69 1.46 2.22 -5.80
C SER A 69 2.82 1.68 -6.31
N ARG A 70 3.94 2.16 -5.77
CA ARG A 70 5.28 1.65 -6.07
C ARG A 70 5.58 0.29 -5.44
N LEU A 71 4.93 -0.03 -4.32
CA LEU A 71 5.05 -1.35 -3.68
C LEU A 71 4.24 -2.44 -4.39
N LEU A 72 3.25 -2.07 -5.21
CA LEU A 72 2.40 -3.04 -5.91
C LEU A 72 3.17 -4.00 -6.84
N PRO A 73 4.15 -3.55 -7.66
CA PRO A 73 4.95 -4.47 -8.46
C PRO A 73 5.72 -5.47 -7.60
N GLN A 74 6.36 -5.00 -6.51
CA GLN A 74 7.10 -5.85 -5.59
C GLN A 74 6.19 -6.87 -4.90
N LEU A 75 5.01 -6.45 -4.46
CA LEU A 75 4.00 -7.35 -3.91
C LEU A 75 3.53 -8.37 -4.95
N GLY A 76 3.31 -7.93 -6.20
CA GLY A 76 2.95 -8.80 -7.31
C GLY A 76 4.00 -9.89 -7.57
N GLU A 77 5.27 -9.51 -7.65
CA GLU A 77 6.40 -10.44 -7.81
C GLU A 77 6.51 -11.39 -6.61
N ALA A 78 6.37 -10.88 -5.39
CA ALA A 78 6.40 -11.69 -4.18
C ALA A 78 5.25 -12.72 -4.15
N ILE A 79 4.04 -12.35 -4.61
CA ILE A 79 2.90 -13.28 -4.75
C ILE A 79 3.19 -14.34 -5.80
N GLN A 80 3.67 -13.95 -6.98
CA GLN A 80 3.96 -14.87 -8.09
C GLN A 80 5.05 -15.86 -7.75
N GLY A 81 6.05 -15.46 -6.97
CA GLY A 81 7.15 -16.29 -6.49
C GLY A 81 6.75 -17.31 -5.41
N ARG A 82 5.52 -17.29 -4.89
CA ARG A 82 5.08 -18.28 -3.88
C ARG A 82 4.82 -19.65 -4.52
N PRO A 83 5.10 -20.75 -3.77
CA PRO A 83 4.84 -22.11 -4.25
C PRO A 83 3.42 -22.27 -4.77
N PRO A 84 3.20 -22.97 -5.91
CA PRO A 84 1.85 -23.18 -6.46
C PRO A 84 0.89 -23.88 -5.50
N SER A 85 1.41 -24.75 -4.65
CA SER A 85 0.64 -25.49 -3.64
C SER A 85 0.16 -24.64 -2.48
N GLU A 86 0.69 -23.42 -2.34
CA GLU A 86 0.31 -22.52 -1.25
C GLU A 86 -1.08 -21.89 -1.51
N PRO A 87 -2.05 -22.01 -0.57
CA PRO A 87 -3.37 -21.40 -0.73
C PRO A 87 -3.28 -19.89 -0.98
N PRO A 88 -4.21 -19.28 -1.75
CA PRO A 88 -4.14 -17.86 -2.12
C PRO A 88 -4.00 -16.90 -0.94
N LEU A 89 -4.73 -17.12 0.15
CA LEU A 89 -4.68 -16.28 1.34
C LEU A 89 -3.30 -16.37 2.03
N ARG A 90 -2.74 -17.58 2.14
CA ARG A 90 -1.42 -17.82 2.74
C ARG A 90 -0.31 -17.23 1.86
N ALA A 91 -0.43 -17.36 0.55
CA ALA A 91 0.50 -16.76 -0.41
C ALA A 91 0.51 -15.23 -0.28
N LEU A 92 -0.66 -14.60 -0.11
CA LEU A 92 -0.76 -13.16 0.10
C LEU A 92 -0.12 -12.74 1.42
N LEU A 93 -0.39 -13.43 2.53
CA LEU A 93 0.26 -13.18 3.81
C LEU A 93 1.78 -13.23 3.68
N ASN A 94 2.32 -14.32 3.15
CA ASN A 94 3.76 -14.50 3.03
C ASN A 94 4.41 -13.50 2.06
N ALA A 95 3.70 -13.05 1.03
CA ALA A 95 4.15 -11.98 0.16
C ALA A 95 4.21 -10.63 0.90
N PHE A 96 3.21 -10.28 1.71
CA PHE A 96 3.26 -9.09 2.56
C PHE A 96 4.46 -9.11 3.52
N LEU A 97 4.71 -10.27 4.15
CA LEU A 97 5.84 -10.42 5.07
C LEU A 97 7.18 -10.27 4.35
N ALA A 98 7.34 -10.87 3.17
CA ALA A 98 8.55 -10.76 2.37
C ALA A 98 8.81 -9.30 1.92
N VAL A 99 7.77 -8.59 1.48
CA VAL A 99 7.88 -7.17 1.13
C VAL A 99 8.24 -6.33 2.36
N ALA A 100 7.63 -6.61 3.53
CA ALA A 100 7.96 -5.90 4.77
C ALA A 100 9.41 -6.14 5.23
N GLU A 101 9.97 -7.32 5.00
CA GLU A 101 11.36 -7.65 5.32
C GLU A 101 12.37 -7.05 4.34
N SER A 102 11.99 -6.88 3.06
CA SER A 102 12.86 -6.36 2.01
C SER A 102 12.77 -4.84 1.81
N ALA A 103 11.72 -4.20 2.32
CA ALA A 103 11.49 -2.78 2.11
C ALA A 103 12.45 -1.93 2.92
N GLU A 104 12.99 -0.88 2.30
CA GLU A 104 13.83 0.10 2.97
C GLU A 104 13.04 0.90 4.03
N ALA A 105 13.71 1.32 5.09
CA ALA A 105 13.11 2.02 6.22
C ALA A 105 12.18 3.21 5.86
N PRO A 106 12.47 4.07 4.85
CA PRO A 106 11.58 5.16 4.46
C PRO A 106 10.24 4.69 3.88
N GLN A 107 10.23 3.61 3.11
CA GLN A 107 9.02 3.05 2.50
C GLN A 107 8.10 2.40 3.55
N LEU A 108 8.72 1.73 4.52
CA LEU A 108 8.01 1.17 5.67
C LEU A 108 7.49 2.27 6.59
N ALA A 109 8.29 3.32 6.84
CA ALA A 109 7.86 4.44 7.67
C ALA A 109 6.56 5.07 7.16
N LEU A 110 6.37 5.14 5.84
CA LEU A 110 5.13 5.66 5.25
C LEU A 110 3.94 4.75 5.44
N LEU A 111 4.11 3.42 5.31
CA LEU A 111 3.06 2.45 5.62
C LEU A 111 2.68 2.50 7.10
N TYR A 112 3.64 2.75 7.98
CA TYR A 112 3.46 2.70 9.44
C TYR A 112 3.11 4.04 10.10
N SER A 113 3.67 5.15 9.61
CA SER A 113 3.32 6.51 10.05
C SER A 113 2.23 7.15 9.19
N GLY A 114 1.71 6.37 8.28
CA GLY A 114 0.89 6.72 7.16
C GLY A 114 -0.39 7.49 7.43
N PRO A 115 -1.13 7.72 6.35
CA PRO A 115 -2.33 8.54 6.36
C PRO A 115 -3.39 8.01 7.32
N PRO A 116 -4.22 8.90 7.85
CA PRO A 116 -5.25 8.52 8.79
C PRO A 116 -6.17 7.46 8.22
N MET A 117 -6.72 6.67 9.11
CA MET A 117 -7.71 5.61 8.91
C MET A 117 -8.81 5.90 7.88
N SER A 118 -9.10 7.17 7.62
CA SER A 118 -10.05 7.65 6.62
C SER A 118 -9.74 7.20 5.18
N TRP A 119 -8.50 6.73 4.91
CA TRP A 119 -8.13 6.18 3.60
C TRP A 119 -8.64 4.77 3.38
N PHE A 120 -8.78 4.06 4.46
CA PHE A 120 -9.25 2.68 4.45
C PHE A 120 -10.75 2.58 4.78
N THR A 121 -11.35 3.69 5.25
CA THR A 121 -12.79 3.84 5.45
C THR A 121 -13.30 4.87 4.43
N PRO A 122 -14.13 4.49 3.47
CA PRO A 122 -14.59 5.45 2.47
C PRO A 122 -15.58 6.45 3.05
N PRO A 123 -15.24 7.74 3.08
CA PRO A 123 -16.11 8.71 2.48
C PRO A 123 -15.32 9.48 1.42
N GLY A 124 -15.46 9.08 0.16
CA GLY A 124 -14.92 9.81 -0.96
C GLY A 124 -14.46 8.90 -2.11
N ARG A 125 -14.69 9.37 -3.33
CA ARG A 125 -14.39 8.64 -4.58
C ARG A 125 -12.92 8.23 -4.74
N SER A 126 -11.97 8.88 -4.03
CA SER A 126 -10.53 8.60 -4.16
C SER A 126 -10.11 7.35 -3.37
N GLY A 127 -10.55 7.18 -2.12
CA GLY A 127 -10.18 6.01 -1.29
C GLY A 127 -10.76 4.70 -1.84
N ALA A 128 -12.01 4.72 -2.32
CA ALA A 128 -12.63 3.55 -2.94
C ALA A 128 -11.87 3.09 -4.20
N ARG A 129 -11.38 4.03 -5.02
CA ARG A 129 -10.61 3.70 -6.23
C ARG A 129 -9.27 3.06 -5.90
N VAL A 130 -8.60 3.51 -4.84
CA VAL A 130 -7.32 2.92 -4.41
C VAL A 130 -7.51 1.49 -3.95
N LEU A 131 -8.49 1.24 -3.08
CA LEU A 131 -8.79 -0.12 -2.62
C LEU A 131 -9.13 -1.05 -3.78
N THR A 132 -9.98 -0.61 -4.72
CA THR A 132 -10.32 -1.41 -5.90
C THR A 132 -9.10 -1.68 -6.78
N THR A 133 -8.18 -0.72 -6.92
CA THR A 133 -6.94 -0.91 -7.66
C THR A 133 -6.02 -1.92 -6.97
N LEU A 134 -5.87 -1.84 -5.64
CA LEU A 134 -5.11 -2.78 -4.84
C LEU A 134 -5.69 -4.19 -4.92
N GLU A 135 -7.01 -4.32 -4.73
CA GLU A 135 -7.72 -5.60 -4.84
C GLU A 135 -7.55 -6.23 -6.23
N SER A 136 -7.71 -5.44 -7.29
CA SER A 136 -7.53 -5.90 -8.66
C SER A 136 -6.09 -6.33 -8.94
N ALA A 137 -5.09 -5.59 -8.45
CA ALA A 137 -3.69 -5.92 -8.63
C ALA A 137 -3.31 -7.22 -7.90
N VAL A 138 -3.74 -7.36 -6.63
CA VAL A 138 -3.52 -8.58 -5.83
C VAL A 138 -4.22 -9.77 -6.45
N ALA A 139 -5.48 -9.63 -6.86
CA ALA A 139 -6.23 -10.70 -7.52
C ALA A 139 -5.56 -11.14 -8.83
N SER A 140 -5.10 -10.18 -9.65
CA SER A 140 -4.37 -10.47 -10.88
C SER A 140 -3.08 -11.25 -10.60
N ALA A 141 -2.30 -10.84 -9.61
CA ALA A 141 -1.06 -11.53 -9.22
C ALA A 141 -1.34 -12.94 -8.69
N LEU A 142 -2.38 -13.14 -7.91
CA LEU A 142 -2.80 -14.46 -7.42
C LEU A 142 -3.30 -15.36 -8.56
N LEU A 143 -4.04 -14.81 -9.53
CA LEU A 143 -4.53 -15.55 -10.71
C LEU A 143 -3.39 -15.94 -11.67
N SER A 144 -2.31 -15.18 -11.73
CA SER A 144 -1.15 -15.51 -12.56
C SER A 144 -0.31 -16.68 -12.03
N ARG A 145 -0.51 -17.10 -10.76
CA ARG A 145 0.11 -18.30 -10.21
C ARG A 145 -0.48 -19.55 -10.87
N PRO A 146 0.29 -20.63 -11.06
CA PRO A 146 -0.28 -21.89 -11.51
C PRO A 146 -1.40 -22.36 -10.58
N GLY A 147 -2.53 -22.80 -11.13
CA GLY A 147 -3.65 -23.36 -10.40
C GLY A 147 -3.63 -24.90 -10.43
N ASP A 148 -4.55 -25.49 -9.68
CA ASP A 148 -4.83 -26.92 -9.80
C ASP A 148 -5.56 -27.17 -11.14
N PRO A 149 -5.01 -28.02 -12.03
CA PRO A 149 -5.66 -28.35 -13.31
C PRO A 149 -7.04 -29.01 -13.16
N ALA A 150 -7.32 -29.62 -12.00
CA ALA A 150 -8.60 -30.25 -11.70
C ALA A 150 -9.67 -29.25 -11.21
N GLU A 151 -9.27 -28.03 -10.85
CA GLU A 151 -10.20 -27.01 -10.39
C GLU A 151 -10.86 -26.28 -11.56
N ALA A 152 -12.19 -26.11 -11.52
CA ALA A 152 -12.89 -25.29 -12.49
C ALA A 152 -12.43 -23.83 -12.43
N GLU A 153 -12.16 -23.20 -13.57
CA GLU A 153 -11.61 -21.84 -13.67
C GLU A 153 -12.49 -20.81 -12.94
N ASP A 154 -13.82 -20.92 -13.04
CA ASP A 154 -14.73 -20.01 -12.33
C ASP A 154 -14.65 -20.16 -10.81
N ALA A 155 -14.52 -21.38 -10.29
CA ALA A 155 -14.35 -21.64 -8.87
C ALA A 155 -13.02 -21.09 -8.35
N ARG A 156 -11.94 -21.31 -9.10
CA ARG A 156 -10.61 -20.76 -8.83
C ARG A 156 -10.66 -19.24 -8.80
N ARG A 157 -11.24 -18.60 -9.83
CA ARG A 157 -11.36 -17.15 -9.91
C ARG A 157 -12.12 -16.59 -8.72
N PHE A 158 -13.25 -17.17 -8.37
CA PHE A 158 -14.05 -16.74 -7.22
C PHE A 158 -13.27 -16.85 -5.91
N ARG A 159 -12.60 -17.98 -5.66
CA ARG A 159 -11.76 -18.20 -4.50
C ARG A 159 -10.64 -17.16 -4.38
N VAL A 160 -9.97 -16.85 -5.49
CA VAL A 160 -8.90 -15.84 -5.52
C VAL A 160 -9.42 -14.45 -5.23
N LEU A 161 -10.57 -14.06 -5.80
CA LEU A 161 -11.18 -12.76 -5.53
C LEU A 161 -11.54 -12.60 -4.05
N VAL A 162 -12.13 -13.64 -3.45
CA VAL A 162 -12.45 -13.64 -2.01
C VAL A 162 -11.17 -13.55 -1.17
N ALA A 163 -10.12 -14.31 -1.50
CA ALA A 163 -8.86 -14.29 -0.78
C ALA A 163 -8.16 -12.92 -0.88
N ALA A 164 -8.18 -12.28 -2.05
CA ALA A 164 -7.63 -10.94 -2.24
C ALA A 164 -8.35 -9.89 -1.38
N ALA A 165 -9.69 -9.86 -1.44
CA ALA A 165 -10.49 -8.91 -0.67
C ALA A 165 -10.34 -9.14 0.85
N ALA A 166 -10.45 -10.39 1.31
CA ALA A 166 -10.31 -10.75 2.72
C ALA A 166 -8.90 -10.45 3.26
N GLY A 167 -7.85 -10.82 2.52
CA GLY A 167 -6.47 -10.57 2.91
C GLY A 167 -6.13 -9.08 2.99
N LEU A 168 -6.62 -8.27 2.04
CA LEU A 168 -6.46 -6.81 2.13
C LEU A 168 -7.27 -6.21 3.28
N ALA A 169 -8.44 -6.75 3.60
CA ALA A 169 -9.21 -6.33 4.78
C ALA A 169 -8.47 -6.69 6.08
N ALA A 170 -7.87 -7.86 6.19
CA ALA A 170 -7.06 -8.27 7.33
C ALA A 170 -5.83 -7.37 7.49
N PHE A 171 -5.07 -7.13 6.42
CA PHE A 171 -3.93 -6.22 6.42
C PHE A 171 -4.32 -4.81 6.88
N ARG A 172 -5.42 -4.28 6.35
CA ARG A 172 -5.96 -2.99 6.76
C ARG A 172 -6.32 -2.97 8.25
N SER A 173 -6.98 -4.00 8.75
CA SER A 173 -7.36 -4.09 10.16
C SER A 173 -6.13 -4.13 11.08
N ALA A 174 -5.08 -4.84 10.69
CA ALA A 174 -3.79 -4.84 11.39
C ALA A 174 -3.15 -3.45 11.41
N LEU A 175 -3.18 -2.73 10.29
CA LEU A 175 -2.67 -1.36 10.20
C LEU A 175 -3.46 -0.39 11.08
N ILE A 176 -4.79 -0.50 11.08
CA ILE A 176 -5.68 0.24 11.97
C ILE A 176 -5.26 0.02 13.42
N ARG A 177 -5.18 -1.23 13.83
CA ARG A 177 -4.84 -1.59 15.19
C ARG A 177 -3.45 -1.10 15.60
N PHE A 178 -2.49 -1.19 14.69
CA PHE A 178 -1.14 -0.68 14.92
C PHE A 178 -1.15 0.83 15.22
N HIS A 179 -1.88 1.62 14.43
CA HIS A 179 -2.01 3.06 14.65
C HIS A 179 -2.76 3.43 15.95
N GLU A 180 -3.80 2.68 16.30
CA GLU A 180 -4.50 2.86 17.59
C GLU A 180 -3.58 2.63 18.80
N LEU A 181 -2.59 1.75 18.66
CA LEU A 181 -1.61 1.44 19.70
C LEU A 181 -0.43 2.43 19.74
N GLY A 182 -0.45 3.48 18.90
CA GLY A 182 0.57 4.54 18.85
C GLY A 182 1.49 4.47 17.64
N GLY A 183 1.34 3.49 16.75
CA GLY A 183 2.12 3.38 15.52
C GLY A 183 3.63 3.25 15.75
N VAL A 184 4.42 3.71 14.79
CA VAL A 184 5.90 3.65 14.84
C VAL A 184 6.52 4.52 15.94
N GLU A 185 5.79 5.49 16.46
CA GLU A 185 6.25 6.34 17.57
C GLU A 185 6.31 5.58 18.88
N ALA A 186 5.44 4.57 19.06
CA ALA A 186 5.30 3.80 20.27
C ALA A 186 5.70 2.32 20.13
N LEU A 187 5.71 1.77 18.90
CA LEU A 187 5.86 0.33 18.69
C LEU A 187 6.89 0.01 17.59
N PRO A 188 7.67 -1.08 17.75
CA PRO A 188 8.56 -1.56 16.71
C PRO A 188 7.76 -2.18 15.54
N VAL A 189 8.36 -2.19 14.35
CA VAL A 189 7.80 -2.78 13.12
C VAL A 189 7.42 -4.26 13.32
N SER A 190 8.18 -4.99 14.14
CA SER A 190 7.86 -6.39 14.48
C SER A 190 6.47 -6.56 15.10
N ARG A 191 5.96 -5.54 15.81
CA ARG A 191 4.60 -5.56 16.34
C ARG A 191 3.53 -5.45 15.25
N PHE A 192 3.78 -4.65 14.22
CA PHE A 192 2.91 -4.63 13.04
C PHE A 192 2.87 -5.98 12.32
N VAL A 193 4.05 -6.57 12.09
CA VAL A 193 4.17 -7.91 11.49
C VAL A 193 3.36 -8.95 12.29
N ALA A 194 3.44 -8.91 13.63
CA ALA A 194 2.63 -9.77 14.48
C ALA A 194 1.13 -9.54 14.29
N LEU A 195 0.67 -8.28 14.27
CA LEU A 195 -0.73 -7.94 14.05
C LEU A 195 -1.24 -8.41 12.66
N VAL A 196 -0.40 -8.34 11.62
CA VAL A 196 -0.75 -8.88 10.30
C VAL A 196 -0.92 -10.40 10.36
N ARG A 197 0.00 -11.13 11.02
CA ARG A 197 -0.12 -12.58 11.21
C ARG A 197 -1.38 -12.95 11.97
N ASP A 198 -1.66 -12.24 13.06
CA ASP A 198 -2.86 -12.45 13.88
C ASP A 198 -4.13 -12.23 13.06
N ALA A 199 -4.21 -11.14 12.29
CA ALA A 199 -5.37 -10.83 11.45
C ALA A 199 -5.64 -11.90 10.36
N PHE A 200 -4.59 -12.41 9.73
CA PHE A 200 -4.71 -13.50 8.78
C PHE A 200 -5.06 -14.83 9.45
N GLY A 201 -4.50 -15.10 10.64
CA GLY A 201 -4.87 -16.28 11.45
C GLY A 201 -6.36 -16.29 11.77
N LEU A 202 -6.93 -15.15 12.17
CA LEU A 202 -8.38 -15.05 12.42
C LEU A 202 -9.23 -15.39 11.18
N LEU A 203 -8.78 -15.03 9.97
CA LEU A 203 -9.48 -15.43 8.73
C LEU A 203 -9.38 -16.93 8.47
N GLU A 204 -8.22 -17.54 8.69
CA GLU A 204 -8.00 -18.98 8.51
C GLU A 204 -8.80 -19.80 9.52
N ASP A 205 -8.91 -19.33 10.76
CA ASP A 205 -9.66 -19.98 11.83
C ASP A 205 -11.18 -19.69 11.77
N GLY A 206 -11.62 -18.94 10.76
CA GLY A 206 -13.04 -18.59 10.59
C GLY A 206 -13.57 -17.61 11.62
N CYS A 207 -12.70 -16.71 12.12
CA CYS A 207 -13.02 -15.69 13.14
C CYS A 207 -13.63 -16.28 14.43
N ARG A 208 -13.27 -17.50 14.78
CA ARG A 208 -13.77 -18.14 16.00
C ARG A 208 -13.22 -17.41 17.24
N ASP A 209 -14.09 -17.27 18.25
CA ASP A 209 -13.68 -16.72 19.54
C ASP A 209 -12.73 -17.72 20.24
N PRO A 210 -11.48 -17.30 20.60
CA PRO A 210 -10.54 -18.18 21.29
C PRO A 210 -11.06 -18.68 22.66
N SER A 211 -12.04 -17.98 23.25
CA SER A 211 -12.65 -18.36 24.53
C SER A 211 -13.65 -19.53 24.46
N GLN A 212 -13.92 -20.05 23.24
CA GLN A 212 -14.82 -21.19 23.02
C GLN A 212 -14.11 -22.53 22.80
N GLN A 213 -12.80 -22.60 23.05
CA GLN A 213 -12.01 -23.84 23.07
C GLN A 213 -11.71 -24.25 24.56
#